data_765a932b38373439e1ceef295dd7327c
#
_entry.id   765a932b38373439e1ceef295dd7327c
#
_cell.length_a   1.000
_cell.length_b   1.000
_cell.length_c   1.000
_cell.angle_alpha   90.00
_cell.angle_beta   90.00
_cell.angle_gamma   90.00
#
_symmetry.space_group_name_H-M   'P 1'
#
loop_
_entity.id
_entity.type
_entity.pdbx_description
1 polymer ?
#
loop_
_entity_poly.entity_id
_entity_poly.type
_entity_poly.pdbx_seq_one_letter_code
_entity_poly.pdbx_strand_id
1 'polypeptide(L)'
;MTQATILSHGTMHCFPTGLRDEQDRLVNVEVSAVVYDGQRLILASDKPIPGAERSAVFAMDISDQGIPDDTTLEYFTAGPIARATKYEDFALTADGKYVLATTGFDRIDNESHDLNDYNHLLIWPLGEPDKVKTVDPDPRDGVEGSLELRSKLNAAIGKPYYKIEGLAAIPGKQGDGLLLFGVREQGNAHDDFEYVCRVVGAHYKITADGNLEFVDELRSLYRFDPGQFEGVRHVCGLSSLEYDPFNDRLYLLTSFETEIEGVEHIGGYLWVMALEDFAANKSPALVIDAEGAPLEFEHKAEGLAVLDKARLFVAYDNDRHMGLGDIDERDERYACEAPYTLLEMTS
;
A
#
# COMPACT_ATOMS: atom_id res chain seq x y z
N MET A 1 22.16 -1.27 13.98
CA MET A 1 20.74 -1.65 14.12
C MET A 1 19.94 -0.39 13.90
N THR A 2 18.96 -0.40 13.03
CA THR A 2 18.12 0.78 12.77
C THR A 2 17.00 0.81 13.82
N GLN A 3 16.86 1.96 14.48
CA GLN A 3 15.89 2.19 15.54
C GLN A 3 14.85 3.21 15.10
N ALA A 4 13.64 3.09 15.60
CA ALA A 4 12.60 4.09 15.44
C ALA A 4 12.02 4.51 16.79
N THR A 5 11.60 5.75 16.87
CA THR A 5 10.85 6.31 17.99
C THR A 5 9.48 6.75 17.50
N ILE A 6 8.43 6.37 18.21
CA ILE A 6 7.08 6.84 17.93
C ILE A 6 7.00 8.31 18.39
N LEU A 7 6.75 9.21 17.43
CA LEU A 7 6.56 10.64 17.71
C LEU A 7 5.13 10.94 18.17
N SER A 8 4.16 10.33 17.51
CA SER A 8 2.75 10.46 17.84
C SER A 8 1.90 9.37 17.21
N HIS A 9 0.75 9.13 17.82
CA HIS A 9 -0.40 8.44 17.24
C HIS A 9 -1.53 9.42 17.04
N GLY A 10 -2.37 9.20 16.02
CA GLY A 10 -3.53 10.02 15.76
C GLY A 10 -4.55 9.30 14.88
N THR A 11 -5.65 10.00 14.65
CA THR A 11 -6.68 9.60 13.67
C THR A 11 -6.91 10.75 12.70
N MET A 12 -7.27 10.43 11.46
CA MET A 12 -7.65 11.39 10.42
C MET A 12 -9.06 11.08 9.94
N HIS A 13 -9.89 12.11 9.74
CA HIS A 13 -11.24 11.96 9.23
C HIS A 13 -11.24 11.90 7.71
N CYS A 14 -11.67 10.77 7.16
CA CYS A 14 -11.62 10.50 5.73
C CYS A 14 -12.93 10.80 5.01
N PHE A 15 -14.05 10.93 5.74
CA PHE A 15 -15.38 11.30 5.22
C PHE A 15 -16.33 11.69 6.38
N PRO A 16 -17.55 12.23 6.10
CA PRO A 16 -18.48 12.58 7.17
C PRO A 16 -18.91 11.38 8.02
N THR A 17 -18.99 11.59 9.32
CA THR A 17 -19.49 10.59 10.30
C THR A 17 -20.88 10.07 9.90
N GLY A 18 -21.10 8.77 10.07
CA GLY A 18 -22.39 8.12 9.78
C GLY A 18 -22.66 7.89 8.29
N LEU A 19 -21.64 7.97 7.42
CA LEU A 19 -21.78 7.68 6.00
C LEU A 19 -22.22 6.23 5.80
N ARG A 20 -23.24 6.02 4.94
CA ARG A 20 -23.77 4.70 4.59
C ARG A 20 -23.71 4.47 3.08
N ASP A 21 -23.56 3.20 2.71
CA ASP A 21 -23.63 2.75 1.33
C ASP A 21 -25.08 2.64 0.80
N GLU A 22 -25.23 2.21 -0.45
CA GLU A 22 -26.54 2.02 -1.09
C GLU A 22 -27.39 0.92 -0.43
N GLN A 23 -26.80 0.03 0.34
CA GLN A 23 -27.44 -1.02 1.10
C GLN A 23 -27.70 -0.63 2.56
N ASP A 24 -27.58 0.66 2.90
CA ASP A 24 -27.72 1.22 4.25
C ASP A 24 -26.73 0.66 5.29
N ARG A 25 -25.59 0.11 4.85
CA ARG A 25 -24.51 -0.36 5.72
C ARG A 25 -23.57 0.79 6.05
N LEU A 26 -23.10 0.84 7.29
CA LEU A 26 -22.09 1.82 7.70
C LEU A 26 -20.80 1.63 6.90
N VAL A 27 -20.33 2.71 6.29
CA VAL A 27 -19.03 2.72 5.56
C VAL A 27 -17.91 2.83 6.60
N ASN A 28 -16.98 1.88 6.56
CA ASN A 28 -15.76 1.90 7.33
C ASN A 28 -14.59 2.32 6.43
N VAL A 29 -13.73 3.21 6.91
CA VAL A 29 -12.48 3.52 6.21
C VAL A 29 -11.43 2.47 6.54
N GLU A 30 -10.80 1.94 5.50
CA GLU A 30 -9.74 0.94 5.57
C GLU A 30 -8.58 1.47 4.72
N VAL A 31 -7.71 2.32 5.33
CA VAL A 31 -6.61 2.96 4.59
C VAL A 31 -5.49 1.96 4.42
N SER A 32 -5.29 1.52 3.17
CA SER A 32 -4.28 0.55 2.77
C SER A 32 -3.11 1.18 2.01
N ALA A 33 -3.30 2.35 1.40
CA ALA A 33 -2.27 3.00 0.60
C ALA A 33 -2.01 4.44 1.06
N VAL A 34 -0.75 4.84 1.06
CA VAL A 34 -0.35 6.23 1.30
C VAL A 34 0.95 6.56 0.58
N VAL A 35 1.05 7.79 0.04
CA VAL A 35 2.31 8.36 -0.44
C VAL A 35 2.37 9.85 -0.09
N TYR A 36 3.55 10.37 0.16
CA TYR A 36 3.77 11.79 0.41
C TYR A 36 4.31 12.49 -0.84
N ASP A 37 3.59 13.50 -1.33
CA ASP A 37 3.93 14.22 -2.56
C ASP A 37 4.91 15.40 -2.37
N GLY A 38 5.37 15.61 -1.13
CA GLY A 38 6.21 16.73 -0.72
C GLY A 38 5.41 17.86 -0.04
N GLN A 39 4.09 17.81 -0.07
CA GLN A 39 3.18 18.75 0.56
C GLN A 39 2.00 18.05 1.23
N ARG A 40 1.41 17.04 0.56
CA ARG A 40 0.21 16.34 0.98
C ARG A 40 0.45 14.85 1.12
N LEU A 41 -0.32 14.21 1.97
CA LEU A 41 -0.53 12.77 1.89
C LEU A 41 -1.61 12.49 0.85
N ILE A 42 -1.31 11.59 -0.09
CA ILE A 42 -2.29 10.99 -0.98
C ILE A 42 -2.55 9.59 -0.42
N LEU A 43 -3.81 9.31 -0.11
CA LEU A 43 -4.24 8.11 0.58
C LEU A 43 -5.30 7.38 -0.24
N ALA A 44 -5.41 6.08 -0.01
CA ALA A 44 -6.55 5.32 -0.51
C ALA A 44 -7.12 4.37 0.53
N SER A 45 -8.45 4.24 0.49
CA SER A 45 -9.17 3.19 1.20
C SER A 45 -9.30 1.95 0.31
N ASP A 46 -9.11 0.77 0.89
CA ASP A 46 -9.42 -0.51 0.22
C ASP A 46 -10.90 -0.56 -0.19
N LYS A 47 -11.79 -0.01 0.63
CA LYS A 47 -13.23 0.03 0.35
C LYS A 47 -13.65 1.30 -0.39
N PRO A 48 -14.63 1.22 -1.30
CA PRO A 48 -15.21 2.39 -1.93
C PRO A 48 -15.82 3.36 -0.91
N ILE A 49 -15.58 4.66 -1.11
CA ILE A 49 -16.24 5.73 -0.35
C ILE A 49 -17.40 6.27 -1.22
N PRO A 50 -18.66 5.97 -0.88
CA PRO A 50 -19.80 6.30 -1.74
C PRO A 50 -20.07 7.80 -1.80
N GLY A 51 -20.55 8.25 -2.98
CA GLY A 51 -20.96 9.63 -3.26
C GLY A 51 -20.39 10.15 -4.58
N ALA A 52 -21.14 10.96 -5.31
CA ALA A 52 -20.79 11.44 -6.65
C ALA A 52 -19.49 12.30 -6.68
N GLU A 53 -19.14 12.91 -5.56
CA GLU A 53 -17.97 13.76 -5.41
C GLU A 53 -16.89 13.09 -4.53
N ARG A 54 -16.94 11.77 -4.37
CA ARG A 54 -16.01 10.99 -3.57
C ARG A 54 -15.44 9.84 -4.38
N SER A 55 -14.31 9.38 -3.92
CA SER A 55 -13.67 8.15 -4.39
C SER A 55 -12.90 7.50 -3.25
N ALA A 56 -12.39 6.31 -3.46
CA ALA A 56 -11.49 5.67 -2.51
C ALA A 56 -10.17 6.45 -2.33
N VAL A 57 -9.76 7.25 -3.31
CA VAL A 57 -8.51 8.02 -3.30
C VAL A 57 -8.77 9.48 -2.92
N PHE A 58 -8.00 9.96 -1.96
CA PHE A 58 -8.11 11.34 -1.46
C PHE A 58 -6.75 11.86 -0.99
N ALA A 59 -6.64 13.18 -0.81
CA ALA A 59 -5.44 13.84 -0.31
C ALA A 59 -5.77 14.76 0.86
N MET A 60 -4.79 14.96 1.74
CA MET A 60 -4.81 15.91 2.86
C MET A 60 -3.47 16.62 2.97
N ASP A 61 -3.48 17.92 3.27
CA ASP A 61 -2.27 18.63 3.66
C ASP A 61 -1.75 18.07 5.00
N ILE A 62 -0.45 18.21 5.22
CA ILE A 62 0.15 17.91 6.52
C ILE A 62 0.86 19.15 7.08
N SER A 63 0.86 19.27 8.40
CA SER A 63 1.64 20.29 9.10
C SER A 63 3.15 20.01 9.01
N ASP A 64 3.98 20.98 9.39
CA ASP A 64 5.43 20.80 9.52
C ASP A 64 5.81 19.67 10.49
N GLN A 65 4.88 19.29 11.37
CA GLN A 65 5.04 18.15 12.29
C GLN A 65 4.62 16.81 11.69
N GLY A 66 4.09 16.80 10.46
CA GLY A 66 3.61 15.61 9.78
C GLY A 66 2.17 15.18 10.16
N ILE A 67 1.43 16.06 10.84
CA ILE A 67 0.04 15.78 11.28
C ILE A 67 -0.91 16.14 10.14
N PRO A 68 -1.80 15.21 9.70
CA PRO A 68 -2.82 15.48 8.68
C PRO A 68 -3.81 16.56 9.10
N ASP A 69 -4.23 17.39 8.15
CA ASP A 69 -5.26 18.42 8.32
C ASP A 69 -6.55 17.97 7.58
N ASP A 70 -7.49 17.40 8.31
CA ASP A 70 -8.77 16.90 7.79
C ASP A 70 -9.60 17.98 7.07
N THR A 71 -9.35 19.27 7.36
CA THR A 71 -10.07 20.39 6.74
C THR A 71 -9.67 20.61 5.28
N THR A 72 -8.58 20.02 4.84
CA THR A 72 -8.04 20.12 3.48
C THR A 72 -8.36 18.90 2.62
N LEU A 73 -9.20 17.99 3.10
CA LEU A 73 -9.58 16.76 2.41
C LEU A 73 -10.11 17.02 1.00
N GLU A 74 -9.45 16.43 0.00
CA GLU A 74 -9.78 16.50 -1.41
C GLU A 74 -9.85 15.09 -2.01
N TYR A 75 -10.97 14.74 -2.68
CA TYR A 75 -11.12 13.45 -3.36
C TYR A 75 -10.69 13.52 -4.82
N PHE A 76 -10.01 12.49 -5.31
CA PHE A 76 -9.62 12.36 -6.71
C PHE A 76 -10.67 11.56 -7.48
N THR A 77 -11.54 12.23 -8.22
CA THR A 77 -12.72 11.65 -8.85
C THR A 77 -12.57 11.39 -10.35
N ALA A 78 -11.36 11.50 -10.92
CA ALA A 78 -11.11 11.15 -12.32
C ALA A 78 -11.51 9.69 -12.59
N GLY A 79 -12.10 9.43 -13.76
CA GLY A 79 -12.78 8.17 -14.08
C GLY A 79 -12.02 6.89 -13.74
N PRO A 80 -10.74 6.71 -14.15
CA PRO A 80 -9.97 5.52 -13.79
C PRO A 80 -9.74 5.39 -12.27
N ILE A 81 -9.46 6.51 -11.57
CA ILE A 81 -9.27 6.52 -10.10
C ILE A 81 -10.57 6.17 -9.39
N ALA A 82 -11.68 6.79 -9.78
CA ALA A 82 -12.98 6.58 -9.13
C ALA A 82 -13.53 5.16 -9.34
N ARG A 83 -13.10 4.48 -10.40
CA ARG A 83 -13.56 3.14 -10.75
C ARG A 83 -12.76 2.04 -10.10
N ALA A 84 -11.43 2.18 -10.03
CA ALA A 84 -10.57 1.18 -9.40
C ALA A 84 -10.95 1.00 -7.92
N THR A 85 -10.94 -0.24 -7.47
CA THR A 85 -11.27 -0.64 -6.11
C THR A 85 -10.16 -1.52 -5.55
N LYS A 86 -10.13 -1.72 -4.22
CA LYS A 86 -9.09 -2.47 -3.55
C LYS A 86 -7.70 -1.91 -3.82
N TYR A 87 -7.56 -0.62 -3.60
CA TYR A 87 -6.24 0.00 -3.57
C TYR A 87 -5.41 -0.58 -2.43
N GLU A 88 -4.16 -0.93 -2.72
CA GLU A 88 -3.29 -1.60 -1.75
C GLU A 88 -1.99 -0.83 -1.50
N ASP A 89 -1.44 -0.12 -2.49
CA ASP A 89 -0.26 0.70 -2.26
C ASP A 89 -0.08 1.81 -3.31
N PHE A 90 0.67 2.84 -2.93
CA PHE A 90 1.10 3.94 -3.78
C PHE A 90 2.62 4.05 -3.81
N ALA A 91 3.16 4.60 -4.91
CA ALA A 91 4.56 4.97 -5.00
C ALA A 91 4.74 6.25 -5.80
N LEU A 92 5.79 7.01 -5.53
CA LEU A 92 6.31 7.98 -6.49
C LEU A 92 7.26 7.28 -7.46
N THR A 93 7.26 7.70 -8.73
CA THR A 93 8.35 7.30 -9.64
C THR A 93 9.70 7.71 -9.07
N ALA A 94 10.77 7.02 -9.44
CA ALA A 94 12.11 7.26 -8.89
C ALA A 94 12.60 8.73 -9.07
N ASP A 95 12.06 9.46 -10.05
CA ASP A 95 12.34 10.88 -10.26
C ASP A 95 11.32 11.82 -9.56
N GLY A 96 10.37 11.28 -8.82
CA GLY A 96 9.37 12.00 -8.05
C GLY A 96 8.30 12.75 -8.87
N LYS A 97 8.18 12.47 -10.18
CA LYS A 97 7.29 13.26 -11.05
C LYS A 97 5.90 12.69 -11.26
N TYR A 98 5.70 11.42 -10.95
CA TYR A 98 4.44 10.72 -11.13
C TYR A 98 4.09 9.94 -9.88
N VAL A 99 2.80 9.85 -9.62
CA VAL A 99 2.22 8.92 -8.65
C VAL A 99 1.83 7.65 -9.39
N LEU A 100 2.15 6.52 -8.80
CA LEU A 100 1.71 5.19 -9.18
C LEU A 100 0.76 4.65 -8.12
N ALA A 101 -0.30 3.98 -8.52
CA ALA A 101 -1.28 3.37 -7.64
C ALA A 101 -1.59 1.94 -8.08
N THR A 102 -1.48 0.97 -7.18
CA THR A 102 -1.84 -0.42 -7.46
C THR A 102 -3.07 -0.84 -6.68
N THR A 103 -3.85 -1.71 -7.29
CA THR A 103 -4.89 -2.49 -6.61
C THR A 103 -4.35 -3.89 -6.31
N GLY A 104 -5.13 -4.73 -5.61
CA GLY A 104 -4.67 -6.03 -5.12
C GLY A 104 -4.38 -7.08 -6.19
N PHE A 105 -4.95 -6.97 -7.37
CA PHE A 105 -4.87 -8.03 -8.43
C PHE A 105 -5.31 -9.41 -7.93
N ASP A 106 -5.99 -9.49 -6.80
CA ASP A 106 -6.43 -10.71 -6.15
C ASP A 106 -7.77 -11.24 -6.70
N ARG A 107 -8.20 -12.34 -6.13
CA ARG A 107 -9.52 -12.95 -6.34
C ARG A 107 -10.15 -13.17 -4.98
N ILE A 108 -11.24 -12.47 -4.71
CA ILE A 108 -11.89 -12.46 -3.39
C ILE A 108 -12.89 -13.59 -3.19
N ASP A 109 -13.26 -14.28 -4.28
CA ASP A 109 -14.17 -15.41 -4.27
C ASP A 109 -14.01 -16.23 -5.56
N ASN A 110 -14.78 -17.32 -5.68
CA ASN A 110 -14.78 -18.19 -6.85
C ASN A 110 -15.42 -17.56 -8.11
N GLU A 111 -16.11 -16.42 -7.97
CA GLU A 111 -16.75 -15.69 -9.06
C GLU A 111 -15.87 -14.56 -9.58
N SER A 112 -14.80 -14.24 -8.87
CA SER A 112 -13.83 -13.20 -9.26
C SER A 112 -13.17 -13.55 -10.60
N HIS A 113 -13.06 -12.56 -11.46
CA HIS A 113 -12.46 -12.70 -12.80
C HIS A 113 -11.60 -11.47 -13.15
N ASP A 114 -10.86 -11.58 -14.23
CA ASP A 114 -9.85 -10.57 -14.62
C ASP A 114 -10.44 -9.22 -15.03
N LEU A 115 -11.75 -9.11 -15.24
CA LEU A 115 -12.43 -7.85 -15.55
C LEU A 115 -12.88 -7.06 -14.32
N ASN A 116 -12.61 -7.55 -13.11
CA ASN A 116 -12.98 -6.85 -11.89
C ASN A 116 -12.12 -5.60 -11.69
N ASP A 117 -12.69 -4.58 -11.06
CA ASP A 117 -12.09 -3.25 -10.88
C ASP A 117 -10.91 -3.21 -9.88
N TYR A 118 -10.47 -4.34 -9.35
CA TYR A 118 -9.25 -4.51 -8.55
C TYR A 118 -8.05 -5.05 -9.34
N ASN A 119 -8.04 -4.86 -10.67
CA ASN A 119 -6.93 -5.17 -11.58
C ASN A 119 -6.39 -3.91 -12.24
N HIS A 120 -5.91 -2.96 -11.46
CA HIS A 120 -5.40 -1.69 -11.96
C HIS A 120 -4.00 -1.38 -11.46
N LEU A 121 -3.16 -0.91 -12.37
CA LEU A 121 -2.01 -0.05 -12.08
C LEU A 121 -2.28 1.28 -12.78
N LEU A 122 -2.39 2.33 -11.99
CA LEU A 122 -2.64 3.68 -12.47
C LEU A 122 -1.39 4.55 -12.36
N ILE A 123 -1.27 5.54 -13.26
CA ILE A 123 -0.21 6.54 -13.22
C ILE A 123 -0.79 7.92 -13.53
N TRP A 124 -0.35 8.95 -12.80
CA TRP A 124 -0.65 10.34 -13.11
C TRP A 124 0.50 11.27 -12.73
N PRO A 125 0.66 12.44 -13.43
CA PRO A 125 1.66 13.43 -13.04
C PRO A 125 1.37 13.96 -11.64
N LEU A 126 2.42 14.18 -10.87
CA LEU A 126 2.31 14.73 -9.51
C LEU A 126 1.53 16.05 -9.52
N GLY A 127 0.48 16.15 -8.69
CA GLY A 127 -0.43 17.30 -8.64
C GLY A 127 -1.48 17.37 -9.76
N GLU A 128 -1.55 16.39 -10.68
CA GLU A 128 -2.49 16.40 -11.80
C GLU A 128 -3.28 15.08 -11.93
N PRO A 129 -4.07 14.67 -10.89
CA PRO A 129 -4.78 13.38 -10.87
C PRO A 129 -5.79 13.24 -12.02
N ASP A 130 -6.29 14.34 -12.58
CA ASP A 130 -7.19 14.32 -13.76
C ASP A 130 -6.54 13.78 -15.03
N LYS A 131 -5.20 13.73 -15.06
CA LYS A 131 -4.42 13.16 -16.18
C LYS A 131 -4.07 11.67 -15.98
N VAL A 132 -4.79 11.00 -15.12
CA VAL A 132 -4.57 9.58 -14.82
C VAL A 132 -4.68 8.71 -16.06
N LYS A 133 -3.83 7.69 -16.12
CA LYS A 133 -3.81 6.66 -17.15
C LYS A 133 -3.72 5.28 -16.52
N THR A 134 -4.28 4.29 -17.20
CA THR A 134 -4.10 2.87 -16.88
C THR A 134 -2.80 2.39 -17.54
N VAL A 135 -1.96 1.72 -16.77
CA VAL A 135 -0.73 1.07 -17.25
C VAL A 135 -1.06 -0.31 -17.80
N ASP A 136 -0.48 -0.68 -18.93
CA ASP A 136 -0.70 -1.97 -19.60
C ASP A 136 -2.20 -2.36 -19.67
N PRO A 137 -3.07 -1.50 -20.26
CA PRO A 137 -4.48 -1.77 -20.38
C PRO A 137 -4.75 -2.99 -21.28
N ASP A 138 -5.93 -3.57 -21.15
CA ASP A 138 -6.39 -4.55 -22.12
C ASP A 138 -6.61 -3.90 -23.50
N PRO A 139 -6.17 -4.51 -24.61
CA PRO A 139 -6.37 -3.94 -25.92
C PRO A 139 -7.82 -3.99 -26.42
N ARG A 140 -8.72 -4.68 -25.72
CA ARG A 140 -10.14 -4.77 -26.10
C ARG A 140 -10.88 -3.50 -25.73
N ASP A 141 -11.69 -3.00 -26.66
CA ASP A 141 -12.52 -1.82 -26.43
C ASP A 141 -13.47 -2.03 -25.23
N GLY A 142 -13.52 -1.04 -24.34
CA GLY A 142 -14.40 -1.03 -23.17
C GLY A 142 -13.89 -1.82 -21.97
N VAL A 143 -12.67 -2.38 -22.02
CA VAL A 143 -11.98 -2.96 -20.88
C VAL A 143 -10.93 -1.97 -20.40
N GLU A 144 -11.01 -1.56 -19.15
CA GLU A 144 -10.19 -0.46 -18.63
C GLU A 144 -9.13 -0.91 -17.62
N GLY A 145 -9.14 -2.17 -17.20
CA GLY A 145 -8.16 -2.74 -16.27
C GLY A 145 -6.78 -2.98 -16.89
N SER A 146 -5.77 -3.10 -16.05
CA SER A 146 -4.38 -3.43 -16.40
C SER A 146 -4.20 -4.93 -16.68
N LEU A 147 -4.95 -5.50 -17.63
CA LEU A 147 -4.99 -6.95 -17.83
C LEU A 147 -3.74 -7.49 -18.54
N GLU A 148 -3.04 -6.68 -19.34
CA GLU A 148 -1.72 -7.06 -19.85
C GLU A 148 -0.70 -7.16 -18.70
N LEU A 149 -0.73 -6.22 -17.76
CA LEU A 149 0.09 -6.31 -16.54
C LEU A 149 -0.28 -7.56 -15.72
N ARG A 150 -1.58 -7.83 -15.54
CA ARG A 150 -2.00 -9.06 -14.86
C ARG A 150 -1.40 -10.32 -15.48
N SER A 151 -1.38 -10.39 -16.80
CA SER A 151 -0.77 -11.51 -17.53
C SER A 151 0.72 -11.63 -17.25
N LYS A 152 1.44 -10.51 -17.17
CA LYS A 152 2.86 -10.45 -16.80
C LYS A 152 3.10 -10.87 -15.34
N LEU A 153 2.24 -10.41 -14.40
CA LEU A 153 2.26 -10.82 -13.00
C LEU A 153 2.02 -12.33 -12.85
N ASN A 154 1.01 -12.87 -13.55
CA ASN A 154 0.72 -14.31 -13.58
C ASN A 154 1.97 -15.13 -14.00
N ALA A 155 2.67 -14.68 -15.04
CA ALA A 155 3.89 -15.34 -15.50
C ALA A 155 5.04 -15.26 -14.50
N ALA A 156 5.25 -14.10 -13.87
CA ALA A 156 6.34 -13.85 -12.92
C ALA A 156 6.12 -14.54 -11.57
N ILE A 157 4.88 -14.59 -11.08
CA ILE A 157 4.53 -15.19 -9.79
C ILE A 157 4.38 -16.70 -9.94
N GLY A 158 3.76 -17.17 -11.02
CA GLY A 158 3.62 -18.60 -11.34
C GLY A 158 2.67 -19.35 -10.40
N LYS A 159 1.69 -18.66 -9.81
CA LYS A 159 0.66 -19.20 -8.95
C LYS A 159 -0.73 -18.81 -9.45
N PRO A 160 -1.76 -19.67 -9.31
CA PRO A 160 -3.12 -19.34 -9.71
C PRO A 160 -3.76 -18.20 -8.94
N TYR A 161 -3.38 -18.07 -7.66
CA TYR A 161 -3.83 -17.01 -6.76
C TYR A 161 -2.63 -16.25 -6.21
N TYR A 162 -2.77 -14.94 -6.11
CA TYR A 162 -1.86 -14.04 -5.41
C TYR A 162 -2.56 -12.72 -5.08
N LYS A 163 -2.02 -11.99 -4.10
CA LYS A 163 -2.41 -10.63 -3.75
C LYS A 163 -1.18 -9.72 -3.77
N ILE A 164 -1.29 -8.58 -4.44
CA ILE A 164 -0.30 -7.51 -4.44
C ILE A 164 -0.69 -6.52 -3.36
N GLU A 165 0.22 -6.22 -2.44
CA GLU A 165 0.02 -5.21 -1.39
C GLU A 165 1.19 -4.23 -1.26
N GLY A 166 2.27 -4.38 -2.02
CA GLY A 166 3.39 -3.45 -2.00
C GLY A 166 3.68 -2.87 -3.36
N LEU A 167 4.05 -1.59 -3.41
CA LEU A 167 4.48 -0.91 -4.64
C LEU A 167 5.62 0.05 -4.32
N ALA A 168 6.75 -0.07 -5.03
CA ALA A 168 7.82 0.92 -4.95
C ALA A 168 8.48 1.11 -6.32
N ALA A 169 8.91 2.33 -6.60
CA ALA A 169 9.69 2.62 -7.79
C ALA A 169 11.07 3.15 -7.39
N ILE A 170 12.11 2.37 -7.69
CA ILE A 170 13.49 2.68 -7.33
C ILE A 170 14.31 3.08 -8.57
N PRO A 171 15.43 3.81 -8.40
CA PRO A 171 16.31 4.14 -9.51
C PRO A 171 16.85 2.89 -10.22
N GLY A 172 16.78 2.88 -11.54
CA GLY A 172 17.40 1.86 -12.39
C GLY A 172 18.84 2.20 -12.77
N LYS A 173 19.58 1.22 -13.30
CA LYS A 173 21.02 1.37 -13.62
C LYS A 173 21.33 2.25 -14.84
N GLN A 174 20.35 2.51 -15.71
CA GLN A 174 20.54 3.21 -17.00
C GLN A 174 19.70 4.47 -17.14
N GLY A 175 19.22 5.03 -16.03
CA GLY A 175 18.29 6.18 -16.02
C GLY A 175 16.83 5.79 -16.16
N ASP A 176 16.54 4.48 -16.25
CA ASP A 176 15.22 3.90 -16.14
C ASP A 176 14.87 3.77 -14.65
N GLY A 177 13.59 3.54 -14.34
CA GLY A 177 13.18 3.09 -13.01
C GLY A 177 13.11 1.55 -12.96
N LEU A 178 13.12 1.00 -11.76
CA LEU A 178 12.74 -0.38 -11.50
C LEU A 178 11.48 -0.36 -10.65
N LEU A 179 10.37 -0.88 -11.19
CA LEU A 179 9.10 -0.98 -10.48
C LEU A 179 9.03 -2.31 -9.74
N LEU A 180 8.69 -2.24 -8.47
CA LEU A 180 8.62 -3.36 -7.55
C LEU A 180 7.17 -3.56 -7.11
N PHE A 181 6.70 -4.81 -7.18
CA PHE A 181 5.41 -5.25 -6.67
C PHE A 181 5.64 -6.21 -5.50
N GLY A 182 5.09 -5.88 -4.35
CA GLY A 182 5.10 -6.72 -3.16
C GLY A 182 3.97 -7.72 -3.20
N VAL A 183 4.30 -9.01 -3.14
CA VAL A 183 3.33 -10.10 -3.07
C VAL A 183 3.18 -10.48 -1.60
N ARG A 184 1.95 -10.33 -1.05
CA ARG A 184 1.57 -10.71 0.31
C ARG A 184 1.14 -12.14 0.41
N GLU A 185 0.32 -12.58 -0.56
CA GLU A 185 -0.30 -13.88 -0.58
C GLU A 185 -0.01 -14.57 -1.91
N GLN A 186 0.16 -15.88 -1.87
CA GLN A 186 0.22 -16.72 -3.07
C GLN A 186 -0.30 -18.12 -2.79
N GLY A 187 -1.01 -18.74 -3.74
CA GLY A 187 -1.58 -20.05 -3.52
C GLY A 187 -2.34 -20.60 -4.71
N ASN A 188 -3.31 -21.46 -4.43
CA ASN A 188 -4.17 -22.08 -5.45
C ASN A 188 -5.50 -21.34 -5.58
N ALA A 189 -6.01 -20.74 -4.49
CA ALA A 189 -7.29 -20.03 -4.43
C ALA A 189 -7.28 -19.01 -3.29
N HIS A 190 -8.29 -18.14 -3.23
CA HIS A 190 -8.49 -17.12 -2.20
C HIS A 190 -8.64 -17.69 -0.78
N ASP A 191 -8.95 -18.96 -0.63
CA ASP A 191 -9.09 -19.71 0.62
C ASP A 191 -8.02 -20.82 0.78
N ASP A 192 -7.04 -20.89 -0.14
CA ASP A 192 -5.91 -21.84 -0.13
C ASP A 192 -4.62 -21.13 -0.56
N PHE A 193 -4.05 -20.36 0.35
CA PHE A 193 -2.85 -19.56 0.12
C PHE A 193 -1.89 -19.58 1.34
N GLU A 194 -0.69 -19.10 1.12
CA GLU A 194 0.32 -18.79 2.15
C GLU A 194 0.64 -17.29 2.14
N TYR A 195 0.88 -16.71 3.31
CA TYR A 195 1.51 -15.39 3.43
C TYR A 195 2.97 -15.46 3.00
N VAL A 196 3.40 -14.47 2.22
CA VAL A 196 4.78 -14.38 1.74
C VAL A 196 5.29 -12.94 1.78
N CYS A 197 6.61 -12.81 1.88
CA CYS A 197 7.29 -11.55 1.63
C CYS A 197 8.15 -11.72 0.37
N ARG A 198 7.51 -11.52 -0.79
CA ARG A 198 8.14 -11.69 -2.10
C ARG A 198 7.99 -10.42 -2.92
N VAL A 199 9.03 -10.06 -3.67
CA VAL A 199 9.02 -8.93 -4.58
C VAL A 199 9.23 -9.42 -6.00
N VAL A 200 8.34 -9.02 -6.91
CA VAL A 200 8.50 -9.17 -8.35
C VAL A 200 8.64 -7.79 -8.97
N GLY A 201 9.26 -7.65 -10.13
CA GLY A 201 9.40 -6.35 -10.76
C GLY A 201 10.10 -6.39 -12.11
N ALA A 202 10.11 -5.23 -12.77
CA ALA A 202 10.72 -5.00 -14.07
C ALA A 202 11.19 -3.56 -14.20
N HIS A 203 12.17 -3.32 -15.08
CA HIS A 203 12.54 -1.96 -15.44
C HIS A 203 11.42 -1.30 -16.26
N TYR A 204 11.26 0.00 -16.03
CA TYR A 204 10.26 0.80 -16.73
C TYR A 204 10.85 2.13 -17.19
N LYS A 205 10.19 2.73 -18.17
CA LYS A 205 10.40 4.12 -18.59
C LYS A 205 9.07 4.85 -18.63
N ILE A 206 9.13 6.17 -18.50
CA ILE A 206 7.97 7.02 -18.75
C ILE A 206 8.00 7.45 -20.22
N THR A 207 6.90 7.23 -20.91
CA THR A 207 6.72 7.59 -22.32
C THR A 207 6.50 9.10 -22.48
N ALA A 208 6.65 9.62 -23.70
CA ALA A 208 6.51 11.05 -23.97
C ALA A 208 5.10 11.60 -23.67
N ASP A 209 4.09 10.75 -23.67
CA ASP A 209 2.71 11.08 -23.30
C ASP A 209 2.42 10.88 -21.80
N GLY A 210 3.43 10.48 -21.00
CA GLY A 210 3.33 10.35 -19.55
C GLY A 210 2.70 9.03 -19.07
N ASN A 211 2.77 7.96 -19.88
CA ASN A 211 2.43 6.62 -19.41
C ASN A 211 3.70 5.85 -19.02
N LEU A 212 3.53 4.73 -18.32
CA LEU A 212 4.60 3.80 -17.96
C LEU A 212 4.64 2.65 -18.99
N GLU A 213 5.83 2.33 -19.45
CA GLU A 213 6.08 1.17 -20.31
C GLU A 213 7.18 0.31 -19.69
N PHE A 214 6.92 -0.99 -19.52
CA PHE A 214 7.93 -1.94 -19.05
C PHE A 214 8.97 -2.19 -20.15
N VAL A 215 10.25 -2.19 -19.77
CA VAL A 215 11.40 -2.35 -20.68
C VAL A 215 11.81 -3.81 -20.79
N ASP A 216 11.60 -4.57 -19.74
CA ASP A 216 11.89 -6.00 -19.67
C ASP A 216 10.71 -6.78 -19.04
N GLU A 217 10.83 -8.10 -18.98
CA GLU A 217 9.82 -8.96 -18.38
C GLU A 217 9.84 -8.86 -16.87
N LEU A 218 8.65 -8.90 -16.24
CA LEU A 218 8.54 -9.03 -14.80
C LEU A 218 9.16 -10.36 -14.35
N ARG A 219 9.94 -10.31 -13.25
CA ARG A 219 10.58 -11.47 -12.66
C ARG A 219 10.60 -11.39 -11.15
N SER A 220 10.80 -12.53 -10.49
CA SER A 220 11.05 -12.55 -9.05
C SER A 220 12.42 -11.93 -8.77
N LEU A 221 12.44 -10.90 -7.93
CA LEU A 221 13.64 -10.13 -7.60
C LEU A 221 14.13 -10.43 -6.19
N TYR A 222 13.21 -10.62 -5.24
CA TYR A 222 13.57 -10.73 -3.84
C TYR A 222 12.54 -11.57 -3.07
N ARG A 223 12.99 -12.23 -2.00
CA ARG A 223 12.15 -12.91 -1.02
C ARG A 223 12.87 -12.99 0.31
N PHE A 224 12.14 -12.78 1.41
CA PHE A 224 12.64 -13.09 2.76
C PHE A 224 11.54 -13.73 3.60
N ASP A 225 11.93 -14.33 4.70
CA ASP A 225 11.01 -14.97 5.65
C ASP A 225 11.12 -14.26 7.00
N PRO A 226 10.12 -13.44 7.38
CA PRO A 226 10.09 -12.76 8.68
C PRO A 226 10.23 -13.70 9.87
N GLY A 227 9.72 -14.92 9.78
CA GLY A 227 9.77 -15.92 10.86
C GLY A 227 11.18 -16.39 11.23
N GLN A 228 12.20 -16.06 10.41
CA GLN A 228 13.61 -16.38 10.74
C GLN A 228 14.25 -15.33 11.66
N PHE A 229 13.55 -14.23 11.98
CA PHE A 229 14.09 -13.16 12.81
C PHE A 229 13.62 -13.29 14.25
N GLU A 230 14.58 -13.14 15.17
CA GLU A 230 14.27 -13.15 16.60
C GLU A 230 13.29 -12.04 16.96
N GLY A 231 12.25 -12.38 17.70
CA GLY A 231 11.20 -11.46 18.16
C GLY A 231 10.00 -11.36 17.22
N VAL A 232 10.05 -11.86 15.99
CA VAL A 232 8.85 -12.01 15.14
C VAL A 232 8.06 -13.25 15.58
N ARG A 233 6.80 -13.05 15.97
CA ARG A 233 5.99 -14.08 16.64
C ARG A 233 4.93 -14.72 15.75
N HIS A 234 4.56 -14.04 14.67
CA HIS A 234 3.44 -14.42 13.81
C HIS A 234 3.87 -14.61 12.36
N VAL A 235 3.11 -15.38 11.62
CA VAL A 235 3.30 -15.50 10.17
C VAL A 235 2.83 -14.20 9.52
N CYS A 236 3.73 -13.54 8.82
CA CYS A 236 3.47 -12.24 8.21
C CYS A 236 3.49 -12.30 6.69
N GLY A 237 2.65 -11.49 6.06
CA GLY A 237 2.72 -11.14 4.64
C GLY A 237 3.29 -9.75 4.43
N LEU A 238 3.84 -9.49 3.25
CA LEU A 238 4.34 -8.17 2.86
C LEU A 238 3.16 -7.23 2.58
N SER A 239 3.05 -6.11 3.31
CA SER A 239 1.92 -5.18 3.24
C SER A 239 2.21 -3.87 2.53
N SER A 240 3.45 -3.41 2.49
CA SER A 240 3.84 -2.21 1.76
C SER A 240 5.33 -2.20 1.43
N LEU A 241 5.67 -1.46 0.41
CA LEU A 241 7.04 -1.16 -0.01
C LEU A 241 7.18 0.34 -0.20
N GLU A 242 8.20 0.96 0.38
CA GLU A 242 8.45 2.39 0.19
C GLU A 242 9.93 2.67 -0.06
N TYR A 243 10.20 3.44 -1.12
CA TYR A 243 11.55 3.91 -1.42
C TYR A 243 11.84 5.24 -0.72
N ASP A 244 12.92 5.24 0.04
CA ASP A 244 13.46 6.45 0.67
C ASP A 244 14.55 7.08 -0.21
N PRO A 245 14.22 8.14 -0.95
CA PRO A 245 15.17 8.81 -1.85
C PRO A 245 16.22 9.64 -1.09
N PHE A 246 16.02 9.91 0.19
CA PHE A 246 16.95 10.68 1.01
C PHE A 246 18.13 9.85 1.51
N ASN A 247 17.90 8.55 1.71
CA ASN A 247 18.87 7.64 2.31
C ASN A 247 19.21 6.43 1.43
N ASP A 248 18.65 6.37 0.21
CA ASP A 248 18.87 5.31 -0.80
C ASP A 248 18.58 3.91 -0.24
N ARG A 249 17.39 3.74 0.34
CA ARG A 249 16.97 2.50 0.98
C ARG A 249 15.49 2.19 0.72
N LEU A 250 15.12 0.93 0.94
CA LEU A 250 13.75 0.46 0.96
C LEU A 250 13.31 0.25 2.40
N TYR A 251 12.10 0.70 2.69
CA TYR A 251 11.32 0.23 3.82
C TYR A 251 10.32 -0.81 3.35
N LEU A 252 10.04 -1.77 4.20
CA LEU A 252 9.03 -2.79 3.98
C LEU A 252 8.14 -2.85 5.22
N LEU A 253 6.83 -2.90 5.02
CA LEU A 253 5.90 -3.30 6.08
C LEU A 253 5.53 -4.77 5.90
N THR A 254 5.40 -5.46 7.01
CA THR A 254 4.76 -6.76 7.05
C THR A 254 3.65 -6.73 8.08
N SER A 255 2.52 -7.34 7.76
CA SER A 255 1.41 -7.44 8.70
C SER A 255 0.98 -8.89 8.91
N PHE A 256 0.29 -9.13 10.01
CA PHE A 256 -0.29 -10.40 10.37
C PHE A 256 -1.71 -10.22 10.89
N GLU A 257 -2.51 -11.22 10.59
CA GLU A 257 -3.83 -11.45 11.15
C GLU A 257 -3.87 -12.91 11.54
N THR A 258 -4.08 -13.21 12.79
CA THR A 258 -4.09 -14.59 13.28
C THR A 258 -5.07 -14.76 14.43
N GLU A 259 -5.68 -15.93 14.52
CA GLU A 259 -6.52 -16.29 15.64
C GLU A 259 -5.77 -17.28 16.55
N ILE A 260 -5.64 -16.95 17.81
CA ILE A 260 -5.03 -17.81 18.82
C ILE A 260 -6.04 -18.01 19.96
N GLU A 261 -6.46 -19.27 20.17
CA GLU A 261 -7.43 -19.64 21.20
C GLU A 261 -8.77 -18.86 21.10
N GLY A 262 -9.21 -18.51 19.88
CA GLY A 262 -10.44 -17.76 19.64
C GLY A 262 -10.29 -16.25 19.85
N VAL A 263 -9.07 -15.74 20.00
CA VAL A 263 -8.75 -14.31 20.07
C VAL A 263 -8.00 -13.92 18.79
N GLU A 264 -8.52 -12.91 18.12
CA GLU A 264 -7.86 -12.33 16.97
C GLU A 264 -6.68 -11.46 17.41
N HIS A 265 -5.55 -11.62 16.70
CA HIS A 265 -4.35 -10.82 16.87
C HIS A 265 -4.00 -10.22 15.51
N ILE A 266 -3.92 -8.90 15.47
CA ILE A 266 -3.47 -8.13 14.31
C ILE A 266 -2.24 -7.32 14.68
N GLY A 267 -1.40 -7.03 13.69
CA GLY A 267 -0.22 -6.21 13.91
C GLY A 267 0.71 -6.21 12.71
N GLY A 268 1.90 -5.67 12.91
CA GLY A 268 2.89 -5.62 11.85
C GLY A 268 4.27 -5.24 12.33
N TYR A 269 5.25 -5.33 11.42
CA TYR A 269 6.65 -4.99 11.67
C TYR A 269 7.20 -4.11 10.55
N LEU A 270 8.12 -3.21 10.93
CA LEU A 270 8.85 -2.37 9.99
C LEU A 270 10.25 -2.95 9.74
N TRP A 271 10.63 -3.00 8.48
CA TRP A 271 11.92 -3.47 8.01
C TRP A 271 12.58 -2.40 7.16
N VAL A 272 13.92 -2.43 7.11
CA VAL A 272 14.70 -1.52 6.28
C VAL A 272 15.88 -2.23 5.65
N MET A 273 16.21 -1.85 4.41
CA MET A 273 17.40 -2.33 3.73
C MET A 273 17.93 -1.30 2.73
N ALA A 274 19.26 -1.22 2.60
CA ALA A 274 19.88 -0.42 1.55
C ALA A 274 19.57 -1.00 0.16
N LEU A 275 19.49 -0.17 -0.88
CA LEU A 275 19.26 -0.67 -2.25
C LEU A 275 20.36 -1.61 -2.72
N GLU A 276 21.62 -1.41 -2.29
CA GLU A 276 22.70 -2.34 -2.60
C GLU A 276 22.51 -3.73 -1.96
N ASP A 277 21.91 -3.78 -0.76
CA ASP A 277 21.60 -5.03 -0.08
C ASP A 277 20.42 -5.74 -0.74
N PHE A 278 19.39 -4.99 -1.17
CA PHE A 278 18.32 -5.51 -2.01
C PHE A 278 18.86 -6.14 -3.29
N ALA A 279 19.71 -5.41 -4.03
CA ALA A 279 20.33 -5.91 -5.25
C ALA A 279 21.25 -7.12 -5.03
N ALA A 280 21.82 -7.26 -3.83
CA ALA A 280 22.65 -8.39 -3.42
C ALA A 280 21.85 -9.54 -2.78
N ASN A 281 20.53 -9.43 -2.72
CA ASN A 281 19.61 -10.40 -2.12
C ASN A 281 19.96 -10.74 -0.66
N LYS A 282 20.35 -9.71 0.13
CA LYS A 282 20.59 -9.86 1.57
C LYS A 282 19.29 -9.72 2.34
N SER A 283 19.26 -10.19 3.58
CA SER A 283 18.11 -10.02 4.47
C SER A 283 17.94 -8.56 4.90
N PRO A 284 16.69 -8.05 5.05
CA PRO A 284 16.44 -6.72 5.59
C PRO A 284 16.76 -6.70 7.09
N ALA A 285 16.94 -5.53 7.64
CA ALA A 285 17.05 -5.34 9.09
C ALA A 285 15.66 -5.08 9.67
N LEU A 286 15.30 -5.81 10.72
CA LEU A 286 14.13 -5.50 11.53
C LEU A 286 14.38 -4.21 12.30
N VAL A 287 13.45 -3.25 12.22
CA VAL A 287 13.52 -2.01 12.98
C VAL A 287 13.16 -2.30 14.44
N ILE A 288 13.93 -1.73 15.37
CA ILE A 288 13.71 -1.87 16.80
C ILE A 288 13.18 -0.56 17.41
N ASP A 289 12.50 -0.67 18.54
CA ASP A 289 12.06 0.46 19.35
C ASP A 289 13.19 1.05 20.21
N ALA A 290 12.87 2.01 21.08
CA ALA A 290 13.82 2.65 21.99
C ALA A 290 14.37 1.70 23.06
N GLU A 291 13.65 0.65 23.39
CA GLU A 291 14.01 -0.39 24.38
C GLU A 291 14.86 -1.50 23.76
N GLY A 292 15.00 -1.51 22.42
CA GLY A 292 15.76 -2.51 21.67
C GLY A 292 14.95 -3.77 21.32
N ALA A 293 13.64 -3.74 21.49
CA ALA A 293 12.73 -4.78 21.03
C ALA A 293 12.30 -4.52 19.57
N PRO A 294 11.82 -5.53 18.84
CA PRO A 294 11.20 -5.30 17.53
C PRO A 294 10.10 -4.23 17.63
N LEU A 295 10.11 -3.25 16.73
CA LEU A 295 9.00 -2.31 16.60
C LEU A 295 7.80 -3.07 16.04
N GLU A 296 6.90 -3.47 16.93
CA GLU A 296 5.65 -4.14 16.61
C GLU A 296 4.51 -3.14 16.66
N PHE A 297 3.74 -3.04 15.58
CA PHE A 297 2.54 -2.22 15.53
C PHE A 297 1.37 -2.99 16.15
N GLU A 298 0.54 -2.28 16.93
CA GLU A 298 -0.67 -2.84 17.56
C GLU A 298 -1.83 -2.98 16.57
N HIS A 299 -1.65 -2.47 15.34
CA HIS A 299 -2.65 -2.43 14.27
C HIS A 299 -2.07 -3.01 12.99
N LYS A 300 -2.93 -3.37 12.04
CA LYS A 300 -2.54 -3.86 10.72
C LYS A 300 -1.93 -2.72 9.90
N ALA A 301 -0.61 -2.61 9.91
CA ALA A 301 0.13 -1.58 9.18
C ALA A 301 0.15 -1.93 7.69
N GLU A 302 -0.41 -1.06 6.85
CA GLU A 302 -0.51 -1.29 5.40
C GLU A 302 0.01 -0.13 4.56
N GLY A 303 -0.22 1.12 4.97
CA GLY A 303 0.30 2.27 4.25
C GLY A 303 1.58 2.82 4.88
N LEU A 304 2.59 3.10 4.06
CA LEU A 304 3.86 3.69 4.50
C LEU A 304 4.28 4.82 3.58
N ALA A 305 4.62 5.98 4.14
CA ALA A 305 5.19 7.10 3.38
C ALA A 305 6.42 7.69 4.06
N VAL A 306 7.43 8.00 3.27
CA VAL A 306 8.63 8.74 3.71
C VAL A 306 8.35 10.23 3.63
N LEU A 307 8.31 10.92 4.78
CA LEU A 307 8.06 12.36 4.84
C LEU A 307 9.34 13.18 4.61
N ASP A 308 10.44 12.73 5.17
CA ASP A 308 11.77 13.32 5.02
C ASP A 308 12.89 12.33 5.40
N LYS A 309 14.11 12.84 5.62
CA LYS A 309 15.27 12.00 5.94
C LYS A 309 15.14 11.13 7.18
N ALA A 310 14.25 11.51 8.10
CA ALA A 310 14.13 10.86 9.40
C ALA A 310 12.69 10.41 9.72
N ARG A 311 11.68 11.01 9.10
CA ARG A 311 10.29 10.75 9.50
C ARG A 311 9.54 9.88 8.50
N LEU A 312 8.78 8.94 9.07
CA LEU A 312 7.86 8.07 8.35
C LEU A 312 6.43 8.27 8.86
N PHE A 313 5.48 8.12 7.97
CA PHE A 313 4.06 8.05 8.27
C PHE A 313 3.58 6.62 8.00
N VAL A 314 2.88 6.02 8.97
CA VAL A 314 2.29 4.69 8.86
C VAL A 314 0.79 4.82 9.01
N ALA A 315 0.03 4.33 8.04
CA ALA A 315 -1.42 4.20 8.09
C ALA A 315 -1.83 2.75 8.36
N TYR A 316 -3.01 2.58 8.94
CA TYR A 316 -3.52 1.28 9.34
C TYR A 316 -4.85 0.95 8.67
N ASP A 317 -4.94 -0.27 8.18
CA ASP A 317 -6.19 -0.92 7.86
C ASP A 317 -6.55 -1.88 9.00
N ASN A 318 -7.54 -1.52 9.76
CA ASN A 318 -7.98 -2.33 10.90
C ASN A 318 -9.25 -3.12 10.60
N ASP A 319 -9.70 -3.11 9.34
CA ASP A 319 -10.98 -3.72 8.98
C ASP A 319 -12.08 -3.31 9.99
N ARG A 320 -12.85 -4.26 10.49
CA ARG A 320 -13.87 -4.06 11.53
C ARG A 320 -13.41 -4.49 12.93
N HIS A 321 -12.13 -4.83 13.08
CA HIS A 321 -11.58 -5.38 14.33
C HIS A 321 -11.49 -4.38 15.49
N MET A 322 -11.72 -3.09 15.24
CA MET A 322 -11.68 -2.06 16.28
C MET A 322 -13.06 -1.72 16.85
N GLY A 323 -13.89 -2.73 17.12
CA GLY A 323 -15.14 -2.54 17.84
C GLY A 323 -16.23 -1.78 17.08
N LEU A 324 -16.12 -1.67 15.74
CA LEU A 324 -17.16 -1.05 14.93
C LEU A 324 -18.35 -1.98 14.78
N GLY A 325 -19.41 -1.71 15.55
CA GLY A 325 -20.72 -2.33 15.37
C GLY A 325 -21.48 -1.76 14.19
N ASP A 326 -22.77 -2.11 14.09
CA ASP A 326 -23.68 -1.57 13.08
C ASP A 326 -24.09 -0.10 13.33
N ILE A 327 -23.69 0.46 14.45
CA ILE A 327 -23.98 1.82 14.90
C ILE A 327 -22.67 2.58 14.91
N ASP A 328 -22.65 3.80 14.35
CA ASP A 328 -21.50 4.68 14.37
C ASP A 328 -21.34 5.32 15.77
N GLU A 329 -20.94 4.52 16.71
CA GLU A 329 -20.58 4.93 18.06
C GLU A 329 -19.07 4.91 18.22
N ARG A 330 -18.52 5.94 18.87
CA ARG A 330 -17.10 5.97 19.17
C ARG A 330 -16.78 5.08 20.36
N ASP A 331 -16.30 3.89 20.10
CA ASP A 331 -15.63 3.06 21.09
C ASP A 331 -14.13 3.42 21.12
N GLU A 332 -13.35 3.02 20.12
CA GLU A 332 -11.97 3.44 19.94
C GLU A 332 -11.86 4.51 18.86
N ARG A 333 -12.60 4.37 17.75
CA ARG A 333 -12.70 5.35 16.66
C ARG A 333 -14.11 5.39 16.05
N TYR A 334 -14.40 6.42 15.28
CA TYR A 334 -15.54 6.41 14.35
C TYR A 334 -15.17 5.66 13.06
N ALA A 335 -16.18 5.17 12.34
CA ALA A 335 -16.01 4.48 11.06
C ALA A 335 -15.31 5.34 9.99
N CYS A 336 -15.43 6.67 10.08
CA CYS A 336 -14.77 7.63 9.19
C CYS A 336 -13.32 7.97 9.58
N GLU A 337 -12.84 7.50 10.73
CA GLU A 337 -11.50 7.81 11.25
C GLU A 337 -10.51 6.71 10.89
N ALA A 338 -9.42 7.05 10.23
CA ALA A 338 -8.28 6.16 9.99
C ALA A 338 -7.15 6.47 10.99
N PRO A 339 -6.67 5.47 11.74
CA PRO A 339 -5.53 5.66 12.64
C PRO A 339 -4.22 5.77 11.86
N TYR A 340 -3.26 6.49 12.45
CA TYR A 340 -1.89 6.60 11.92
C TYR A 340 -0.86 6.72 13.03
N THR A 341 0.40 6.45 12.67
CA THR A 341 1.56 6.66 13.53
C THR A 341 2.62 7.46 12.78
N LEU A 342 3.23 8.44 13.46
CA LEU A 342 4.43 9.12 13.02
C LEU A 342 5.65 8.54 13.74
N LEU A 343 6.66 8.19 12.95
CA LEU A 343 7.91 7.63 13.43
C LEU A 343 9.08 8.57 13.12
N GLU A 344 10.07 8.58 14.01
CA GLU A 344 11.40 9.13 13.76
C GLU A 344 12.40 7.98 13.70
N MET A 345 13.09 7.87 12.55
CA MET A 345 14.13 6.89 12.33
C MET A 345 15.48 7.40 12.84
N THR A 346 16.12 6.65 13.72
CA THR A 346 17.48 6.92 14.18
C THR A 346 18.45 5.91 13.57
N SER A 347 19.51 6.43 12.97
CA SER A 347 20.56 5.65 12.27
C SER A 347 21.55 4.99 13.24
#